data_4988d2dff0935dce2f12fa1be8c4cdd0
#
_entry.id   4988d2dff0935dce2f12fa1be8c4cdd0
#
_cell.length_a   1.000
_cell.length_b   1.000
_cell.length_c   1.000
_cell.angle_alpha   90.00
_cell.angle_beta   90.00
_cell.angle_gamma   90.00
#
_symmetry.space_group_name_H-M   'P 1'
#
loop_
_entity.id
_entity.type
_entity.pdbx_description
1 polymer ?
#
loop_
_entity_poly.entity_id
_entity_poly.type
_entity_poly.pdbx_seq_one_letter_code
_entity_poly.pdbx_strand_id
1 'polypeptide(L)'
;DDHFALEKVKERILEYLAVQTRTNKLKGPILCLVGPPGVGKTSLGRSIARATGREFVRQSLGGVRDEAEIRGHRRTYIGSLPGKIVSNLKKAGTSNPLFLLDEIDKLGQDFRGDPASALLEVLDPEQNDKFQDHYLEIDIDLSDVMFVTTANSLNLPQPLLDRMEIIRLEGYTEDEKVEIAKRHLIEKQIEAHGLKKGEFVLREDALRDLIRYYTREAGVRTLEREIAKLARKALRRILEGEYKSVEITPDNLAEYAGVQKYRHGVGEEENQVGAVTGLAWTEVGGELLTIESVTVSGKGQIKTTGKLGDVMNESIQTALSFVKARAPSYGIKPSFFSRKDIHIHLPEGAVPKDGPSAGVGIVTAIVSTLTGIPVRRDVAMTGEVTLRGRILPIGGLKEKLLAALRGGITTVLIPADNEKDLVEIPENITSQLKIIPMKHVDEVLAEALTEKVEPIEWSDADELASHATAPVTDDTGSAARH
;
A
#
# COMPACT_ATOMS: atom_id res chain seq x y z
N ASP A 1 -22.26 -7.27 -13.11
CA ASP A 1 -22.03 -8.71 -13.32
C ASP A 1 -20.54 -9.07 -13.43
N ASP A 2 -19.72 -8.22 -14.10
CA ASP A 2 -18.31 -8.50 -14.40
C ASP A 2 -17.36 -8.39 -13.18
N HIS A 3 -17.80 -7.78 -12.08
CA HIS A 3 -16.96 -7.53 -10.91
C HIS A 3 -17.69 -7.93 -9.63
N PHE A 4 -17.03 -8.74 -8.83
CA PHE A 4 -17.46 -9.05 -7.47
C PHE A 4 -16.90 -8.03 -6.50
N ALA A 5 -17.63 -7.71 -5.42
CA ALA A 5 -17.34 -6.60 -4.52
C ALA A 5 -17.34 -5.24 -5.26
N LEU A 6 -16.76 -4.19 -4.71
CA LEU A 6 -16.68 -2.84 -5.29
C LEU A 6 -18.05 -2.13 -5.41
N GLU A 7 -19.04 -2.44 -4.56
CA GLU A 7 -20.39 -1.85 -4.67
C GLU A 7 -20.37 -0.32 -4.60
N LYS A 8 -19.64 0.27 -3.66
CA LYS A 8 -19.47 1.73 -3.55
C LYS A 8 -18.81 2.34 -4.81
N VAL A 9 -17.84 1.63 -5.39
CA VAL A 9 -17.17 2.06 -6.62
C VAL A 9 -18.15 2.04 -7.80
N LYS A 10 -18.93 0.96 -7.92
CA LYS A 10 -19.97 0.83 -8.95
C LYS A 10 -21.03 1.92 -8.82
N GLU A 11 -21.50 2.20 -7.60
CA GLU A 11 -22.48 3.24 -7.32
C GLU A 11 -21.97 4.60 -7.78
N ARG A 12 -20.75 5.00 -7.39
CA ARG A 12 -20.15 6.27 -7.83
C ARG A 12 -19.96 6.35 -9.35
N ILE A 13 -19.57 5.25 -9.99
CA ILE A 13 -19.48 5.20 -11.46
C ILE A 13 -20.88 5.39 -12.07
N LEU A 14 -21.91 4.76 -11.54
CA LEU A 14 -23.28 4.89 -12.03
C LEU A 14 -23.82 6.31 -11.82
N GLU A 15 -23.56 6.95 -10.69
CA GLU A 15 -23.90 8.36 -10.44
C GLU A 15 -23.25 9.28 -11.48
N TYR A 16 -21.96 9.10 -11.72
CA TYR A 16 -21.23 9.83 -12.76
C TYR A 16 -21.84 9.65 -14.15
N LEU A 17 -22.12 8.41 -14.55
CA LEU A 17 -22.73 8.10 -15.84
C LEU A 17 -24.19 8.64 -15.96
N ALA A 18 -24.95 8.65 -14.86
CA ALA A 18 -26.30 9.20 -14.85
C ALA A 18 -26.32 10.70 -15.16
N VAL A 19 -25.37 11.46 -14.58
CA VAL A 19 -25.23 12.88 -14.89
C VAL A 19 -24.88 13.09 -16.37
N GLN A 20 -23.95 12.32 -16.90
CA GLN A 20 -23.57 12.41 -18.34
C GLN A 20 -24.75 12.09 -19.27
N THR A 21 -25.51 11.05 -18.97
CA THR A 21 -26.69 10.66 -19.76
C THR A 21 -27.75 11.76 -19.78
N ARG A 22 -27.96 12.45 -18.65
CA ARG A 22 -28.98 13.49 -18.55
C ARG A 22 -28.57 14.82 -19.20
N THR A 23 -27.30 15.17 -19.11
CA THR A 23 -26.77 16.43 -19.67
C THR A 23 -26.44 16.32 -21.14
N ASN A 24 -26.35 15.11 -21.67
CA ASN A 24 -25.91 14.78 -23.03
C ASN A 24 -24.57 15.47 -23.40
N LYS A 25 -23.72 15.73 -22.42
CA LYS A 25 -22.41 16.38 -22.57
C LYS A 25 -21.40 15.66 -21.68
N LEU A 26 -20.23 15.38 -22.24
CA LEU A 26 -19.07 14.86 -21.48
C LEU A 26 -18.31 15.98 -20.73
N LYS A 27 -18.97 17.11 -20.46
CA LYS A 27 -18.40 18.26 -19.72
C LYS A 27 -18.47 18.04 -18.21
N GLY A 28 -17.74 17.06 -17.70
CA GLY A 28 -17.60 16.79 -16.27
C GLY A 28 -16.16 16.48 -15.93
N PRO A 29 -15.83 16.33 -14.64
CA PRO A 29 -14.51 15.87 -14.23
C PRO A 29 -14.24 14.49 -14.83
N ILE A 30 -12.97 14.17 -15.06
CA ILE A 30 -12.55 12.92 -15.67
C ILE A 30 -12.49 11.84 -14.59
N LEU A 31 -13.06 10.69 -14.88
CA LEU A 31 -13.03 9.57 -13.96
C LEU A 31 -11.60 9.04 -13.78
N CYS A 32 -11.08 9.08 -12.54
CA CYS A 32 -9.78 8.55 -12.19
C CYS A 32 -9.92 7.39 -11.20
N LEU A 33 -9.58 6.17 -11.64
CA LEU A 33 -9.61 4.96 -10.82
C LEU A 33 -8.25 4.79 -10.14
N VAL A 34 -8.19 5.00 -8.83
CA VAL A 34 -6.94 4.96 -8.06
C VAL A 34 -6.94 3.77 -7.11
N GLY A 35 -5.86 3.01 -7.07
CA GLY A 35 -5.72 1.89 -6.15
C GLY A 35 -4.57 0.96 -6.49
N PRO A 36 -4.30 -0.05 -5.65
CA PRO A 36 -3.19 -0.97 -5.84
C PRO A 36 -3.31 -1.76 -7.14
N PRO A 37 -2.19 -2.34 -7.61
CA PRO A 37 -2.22 -3.18 -8.80
C PRO A 37 -3.09 -4.43 -8.60
N GLY A 38 -3.83 -4.81 -9.66
CA GLY A 38 -4.62 -6.04 -9.65
C GLY A 38 -6.00 -5.95 -9.00
N VAL A 39 -6.48 -4.75 -8.65
CA VAL A 39 -7.85 -4.55 -8.10
C VAL A 39 -8.92 -4.35 -9.18
N GLY A 40 -8.59 -4.50 -10.46
CA GLY A 40 -9.58 -4.45 -11.53
C GLY A 40 -9.78 -3.10 -12.21
N LYS A 41 -8.91 -2.10 -12.02
CA LYS A 41 -9.03 -0.77 -12.65
C LYS A 41 -9.27 -0.84 -14.16
N THR A 42 -8.43 -1.54 -14.89
CA THR A 42 -8.52 -1.67 -16.35
C THR A 42 -9.76 -2.47 -16.79
N SER A 43 -10.17 -3.48 -16.03
CA SER A 43 -11.38 -4.25 -16.31
C SER A 43 -12.66 -3.44 -16.07
N LEU A 44 -12.68 -2.57 -15.05
CA LEU A 44 -13.75 -1.61 -14.82
C LEU A 44 -13.90 -0.65 -16.01
N GLY A 45 -12.81 -0.09 -16.53
CA GLY A 45 -12.83 0.75 -17.73
C GLY A 45 -13.46 0.03 -18.92
N ARG A 46 -13.14 -1.25 -19.12
CA ARG A 46 -13.76 -2.07 -20.19
C ARG A 46 -15.24 -2.31 -19.95
N SER A 47 -15.65 -2.53 -18.72
CA SER A 47 -17.07 -2.73 -18.37
C SER A 47 -17.88 -1.45 -18.53
N ILE A 48 -17.30 -0.28 -18.21
CA ILE A 48 -17.89 1.04 -18.48
C ILE A 48 -18.09 1.23 -19.99
N ALA A 49 -17.09 0.92 -20.80
CA ALA A 49 -17.20 1.02 -22.27
C ALA A 49 -18.35 0.16 -22.79
N ARG A 50 -18.45 -1.10 -22.33
CA ARG A 50 -19.54 -2.02 -22.70
C ARG A 50 -20.89 -1.49 -22.27
N ALA A 51 -21.01 -1.01 -21.04
CA ALA A 51 -22.26 -0.48 -20.48
C ALA A 51 -22.75 0.79 -21.21
N THR A 52 -21.83 1.59 -21.75
CA THR A 52 -22.14 2.81 -22.50
C THR A 52 -22.19 2.62 -24.00
N GLY A 53 -21.99 1.39 -24.49
CA GLY A 53 -22.01 1.07 -25.94
C GLY A 53 -20.86 1.71 -26.71
N ARG A 54 -19.72 1.97 -26.05
CA ARG A 54 -18.53 2.62 -26.64
C ARG A 54 -17.45 1.60 -26.95
N GLU A 55 -16.70 1.82 -28.02
CA GLU A 55 -15.48 1.07 -28.28
C GLU A 55 -14.43 1.36 -27.20
N PHE A 56 -13.72 0.32 -26.77
CA PHE A 56 -12.71 0.42 -25.73
C PHE A 56 -11.30 0.58 -26.30
N VAL A 57 -10.65 1.68 -25.97
CA VAL A 57 -9.25 1.94 -26.30
C VAL A 57 -8.43 2.07 -25.04
N ARG A 58 -7.24 1.48 -25.02
CA ARG A 58 -6.29 1.58 -23.89
C ARG A 58 -4.96 2.12 -24.37
N GLN A 59 -4.47 3.14 -23.67
CA GLN A 59 -3.11 3.67 -23.81
C GLN A 59 -2.41 3.65 -22.45
N SER A 60 -1.30 2.93 -22.33
CA SER A 60 -0.45 3.06 -21.15
C SER A 60 0.39 4.33 -21.25
N LEU A 61 0.42 5.09 -20.17
CA LEU A 61 1.24 6.28 -20.00
C LEU A 61 2.51 6.00 -19.16
N GLY A 62 2.62 4.80 -18.61
CA GLY A 62 3.80 4.39 -17.89
C GLY A 62 5.07 4.39 -18.74
N GLY A 63 6.02 5.25 -18.37
CA GLY A 63 7.27 5.41 -19.10
C GLY A 63 7.26 6.44 -20.22
N VAL A 64 6.12 7.09 -20.50
CA VAL A 64 6.05 8.24 -21.43
C VAL A 64 6.80 9.42 -20.80
N ARG A 65 7.76 9.97 -21.54
CA ARG A 65 8.60 11.10 -21.10
C ARG A 65 8.58 12.26 -22.09
N ASP A 66 8.25 11.98 -23.34
CA ASP A 66 8.23 12.95 -24.43
C ASP A 66 6.79 13.35 -24.76
N GLU A 67 6.52 14.64 -24.75
CA GLU A 67 5.23 15.22 -25.16
C GLU A 67 4.82 14.79 -26.59
N ALA A 68 5.80 14.56 -27.46
CA ALA A 68 5.58 14.12 -28.83
C ALA A 68 4.92 12.73 -28.91
N GLU A 69 5.02 11.90 -27.87
CA GLU A 69 4.27 10.64 -27.85
C GLU A 69 2.75 10.87 -27.74
N ILE A 70 2.32 11.97 -27.15
CA ILE A 70 0.90 12.35 -27.00
C ILE A 70 0.44 13.14 -28.22
N ARG A 71 1.18 14.22 -28.57
CA ARG A 71 0.84 15.19 -29.59
C ARG A 71 1.39 14.91 -30.99
N GLY A 72 2.26 13.87 -31.16
CA GLY A 72 2.96 13.61 -32.41
C GLY A 72 4.19 14.48 -32.63
N HIS A 73 5.02 14.06 -33.56
CA HIS A 73 6.21 14.77 -33.99
C HIS A 73 5.91 15.69 -35.16
N ARG A 74 6.54 16.86 -35.23
CA ARG A 74 6.42 17.73 -36.43
C ARG A 74 6.95 16.97 -37.65
N ARG A 75 6.27 17.11 -38.80
CA ARG A 75 6.59 16.41 -40.04
C ARG A 75 8.01 16.68 -40.60
N THR A 76 8.65 17.75 -40.13
CA THR A 76 10.01 18.11 -40.53
C THR A 76 11.09 17.15 -40.03
N TYR A 77 10.76 16.29 -39.06
CA TYR A 77 11.73 15.31 -38.51
C TYR A 77 11.62 13.97 -39.23
N ILE A 78 12.80 13.37 -39.52
CA ILE A 78 12.88 12.00 -40.07
C ILE A 78 12.32 11.02 -39.03
N GLY A 79 11.35 10.18 -39.44
CA GLY A 79 10.68 9.23 -38.53
C GLY A 79 9.53 9.82 -37.76
N SER A 80 9.04 11.03 -38.13
CA SER A 80 7.87 11.65 -37.52
C SER A 80 6.62 10.78 -37.67
N LEU A 81 5.84 10.69 -36.58
CA LEU A 81 4.60 9.91 -36.50
C LEU A 81 3.53 10.74 -35.79
N PRO A 82 2.24 10.49 -36.06
CA PRO A 82 1.14 11.03 -35.27
C PRO A 82 1.24 10.60 -33.81
N GLY A 83 0.70 11.41 -32.91
CA GLY A 83 0.60 11.11 -31.51
C GLY A 83 -0.24 9.85 -31.22
N LYS A 84 -0.01 9.26 -30.07
CA LYS A 84 -0.71 8.02 -29.65
C LYS A 84 -2.23 8.24 -29.49
N ILE A 85 -2.66 9.44 -29.13
CA ILE A 85 -4.10 9.76 -29.03
C ILE A 85 -4.77 9.55 -30.40
N VAL A 86 -4.28 10.22 -31.41
CA VAL A 86 -4.83 10.15 -32.77
C VAL A 86 -4.68 8.76 -33.37
N SER A 87 -3.52 8.14 -33.20
CA SER A 87 -3.25 6.80 -33.69
C SER A 87 -4.21 5.74 -33.11
N ASN A 88 -4.59 5.89 -31.86
CA ASN A 88 -5.52 4.98 -31.21
C ASN A 88 -6.98 5.29 -31.57
N LEU A 89 -7.36 6.56 -31.76
CA LEU A 89 -8.68 6.92 -32.30
C LEU A 89 -8.89 6.31 -33.70
N LYS A 90 -7.87 6.38 -34.56
CA LYS A 90 -7.91 5.72 -35.85
C LYS A 90 -8.14 4.20 -35.75
N LYS A 91 -7.50 3.55 -34.78
CA LYS A 91 -7.70 2.11 -34.54
C LYS A 91 -9.10 1.79 -34.01
N ALA A 92 -9.67 2.66 -33.19
CA ALA A 92 -11.03 2.51 -32.66
C ALA A 92 -12.09 2.56 -33.76
N GLY A 93 -11.85 3.31 -34.85
CA GLY A 93 -12.77 3.46 -35.96
C GLY A 93 -14.04 4.24 -35.61
N THR A 94 -14.08 4.93 -34.48
CA THR A 94 -15.19 5.74 -34.00
C THR A 94 -14.67 7.02 -33.36
N SER A 95 -15.48 8.09 -33.38
CA SER A 95 -15.15 9.38 -32.77
C SER A 95 -15.46 9.45 -31.27
N ASN A 96 -16.23 8.47 -30.74
CA ASN A 96 -16.74 8.48 -29.38
C ASN A 96 -16.33 7.26 -28.54
N PRO A 97 -15.08 6.76 -28.61
CA PRO A 97 -14.68 5.61 -27.79
C PRO A 97 -14.59 5.99 -26.32
N LEU A 98 -14.54 4.97 -25.46
CA LEU A 98 -13.97 5.11 -24.12
C LEU A 98 -12.45 4.93 -24.23
N PHE A 99 -11.71 5.97 -23.87
CA PHE A 99 -10.27 6.01 -23.93
C PHE A 99 -9.68 5.89 -22.52
N LEU A 100 -9.14 4.72 -22.20
CA LEU A 100 -8.50 4.45 -20.91
C LEU A 100 -7.02 4.87 -20.98
N LEU A 101 -6.65 5.88 -20.21
CA LEU A 101 -5.27 6.29 -19.98
C LEU A 101 -4.74 5.62 -18.72
N ASP A 102 -3.96 4.56 -18.91
CA ASP A 102 -3.52 3.68 -17.83
C ASP A 102 -2.17 4.12 -17.26
N GLU A 103 -2.02 4.04 -15.94
CA GLU A 103 -0.79 4.38 -15.19
C GLU A 103 -0.35 5.85 -15.34
N ILE A 104 -1.31 6.79 -15.20
CA ILE A 104 -1.04 8.23 -15.33
C ILE A 104 -0.05 8.76 -14.27
N ASP A 105 0.02 8.15 -13.11
CA ASP A 105 0.97 8.44 -12.03
C ASP A 105 2.43 8.09 -12.36
N LYS A 106 2.67 7.38 -13.46
CA LYS A 106 4.01 7.00 -13.94
C LYS A 106 4.51 7.83 -15.11
N LEU A 107 3.87 8.96 -15.36
CA LEU A 107 4.37 9.94 -16.32
C LEU A 107 5.73 10.47 -15.86
N GLY A 108 6.73 10.38 -16.73
CA GLY A 108 8.03 10.98 -16.49
C GLY A 108 8.04 12.45 -16.86
N GLN A 109 8.85 13.26 -16.17
CA GLN A 109 9.25 14.60 -16.65
C GLN A 109 10.66 14.50 -17.22
N ASP A 110 10.85 15.06 -18.41
CA ASP A 110 12.18 15.18 -19.04
C ASP A 110 12.29 16.61 -19.64
N PHE A 111 13.52 17.05 -19.89
CA PHE A 111 13.80 18.35 -20.53
C PHE A 111 13.35 18.42 -22.00
N ARG A 112 12.76 17.36 -22.55
CA ARG A 112 12.20 17.28 -23.91
C ARG A 112 10.73 17.68 -24.03
N GLY A 113 10.09 18.09 -22.95
CA GLY A 113 8.70 18.46 -22.93
C GLY A 113 7.99 18.06 -21.64
N ASP A 114 6.76 18.52 -21.48
CA ASP A 114 5.91 18.20 -20.34
C ASP A 114 4.68 17.39 -20.81
N PRO A 115 4.75 16.05 -20.75
CA PRO A 115 3.62 15.20 -21.11
C PRO A 115 2.35 15.50 -20.29
N ALA A 116 2.50 16.00 -19.06
CA ALA A 116 1.36 16.37 -18.23
C ALA A 116 0.60 17.57 -18.79
N SER A 117 1.30 18.57 -19.32
CA SER A 117 0.68 19.71 -20.02
C SER A 117 -0.03 19.28 -21.30
N ALA A 118 0.54 18.35 -22.07
CA ALA A 118 -0.11 17.79 -23.25
C ALA A 118 -1.40 17.04 -22.88
N LEU A 119 -1.38 16.30 -21.78
CA LEU A 119 -2.58 15.61 -21.28
C LEU A 119 -3.65 16.57 -20.77
N LEU A 120 -3.27 17.71 -20.20
CA LEU A 120 -4.25 18.72 -19.79
C LEU A 120 -5.10 19.19 -20.98
N GLU A 121 -4.52 19.43 -22.15
CA GLU A 121 -5.29 19.79 -23.34
C GLU A 121 -6.19 18.65 -23.84
N VAL A 122 -5.73 17.41 -23.75
CA VAL A 122 -6.54 16.24 -24.12
C VAL A 122 -7.73 16.06 -23.19
N LEU A 123 -7.49 16.29 -21.89
CA LEU A 123 -8.43 15.98 -20.83
C LEU A 123 -9.34 17.15 -20.46
N ASP A 124 -8.97 18.38 -20.78
CA ASP A 124 -9.75 19.55 -20.45
C ASP A 124 -10.95 19.73 -21.42
N PRO A 125 -12.21 19.61 -20.95
CA PRO A 125 -13.39 19.77 -21.81
C PRO A 125 -13.56 21.15 -22.41
N GLU A 126 -12.80 22.15 -21.94
CA GLU A 126 -12.81 23.50 -22.48
C GLU A 126 -11.83 23.67 -23.65
N GLN A 127 -10.89 22.73 -23.81
CA GLN A 127 -9.82 22.83 -24.82
C GLN A 127 -9.79 21.62 -25.77
N ASN A 128 -10.36 20.48 -25.40
CA ASN A 128 -10.21 19.24 -26.14
C ASN A 128 -11.00 19.18 -27.47
N ASP A 129 -11.90 20.10 -27.72
CA ASP A 129 -12.59 20.27 -29.01
C ASP A 129 -11.66 20.79 -30.13
N LYS A 130 -10.48 21.33 -29.78
CA LYS A 130 -9.46 21.85 -30.65
C LYS A 130 -8.08 21.27 -30.38
N PHE A 131 -8.02 20.00 -30.02
CA PHE A 131 -6.75 19.33 -29.81
C PHE A 131 -5.94 19.28 -31.08
N GLN A 132 -4.71 19.76 -31.06
CA GLN A 132 -3.83 19.79 -32.23
C GLN A 132 -2.72 18.74 -32.12
N ASP A 133 -2.74 17.79 -33.06
CA ASP A 133 -1.61 16.88 -33.28
C ASP A 133 -0.56 17.56 -34.17
N HIS A 134 0.69 17.58 -33.72
CA HIS A 134 1.78 18.28 -34.41
C HIS A 134 2.18 17.62 -35.73
N TYR A 135 1.83 16.34 -35.94
CA TYR A 135 2.06 15.65 -37.19
C TYR A 135 0.97 15.97 -38.22
N LEU A 136 -0.28 15.99 -37.78
CA LEU A 136 -1.42 16.26 -38.66
C LEU A 136 -1.60 17.74 -38.94
N GLU A 137 -1.26 18.62 -38.00
CA GLU A 137 -1.42 20.07 -38.04
C GLU A 137 -2.87 20.52 -38.33
N ILE A 138 -3.83 19.74 -37.82
CA ILE A 138 -5.28 20.05 -37.90
C ILE A 138 -5.87 19.90 -36.49
N ASP A 139 -6.93 20.66 -36.24
CA ASP A 139 -7.72 20.55 -35.03
C ASP A 139 -8.54 19.27 -35.05
N ILE A 140 -8.51 18.53 -33.94
CA ILE A 140 -9.25 17.29 -33.75
C ILE A 140 -10.18 17.47 -32.57
N ASP A 141 -11.47 17.25 -32.82
CA ASP A 141 -12.47 17.30 -31.76
C ASP A 141 -12.47 16.01 -30.94
N LEU A 142 -12.06 16.09 -29.65
CA LEU A 142 -12.06 15.03 -28.69
C LEU A 142 -13.24 15.11 -27.70
N SER A 143 -14.19 16.03 -27.90
CA SER A 143 -15.28 16.29 -26.96
C SER A 143 -16.25 15.12 -26.78
N ASP A 144 -16.35 14.22 -27.77
CA ASP A 144 -17.17 13.01 -27.71
C ASP A 144 -16.44 11.80 -27.12
N VAL A 145 -15.13 11.90 -26.90
CA VAL A 145 -14.30 10.84 -26.31
C VAL A 145 -14.53 10.79 -24.81
N MET A 146 -14.88 9.63 -24.29
CA MET A 146 -14.96 9.41 -22.84
C MET A 146 -13.61 9.02 -22.30
N PHE A 147 -12.91 9.93 -21.63
CA PHE A 147 -11.64 9.65 -21.00
C PHE A 147 -11.86 9.06 -19.59
N VAL A 148 -11.15 7.99 -19.31
CA VAL A 148 -11.02 7.38 -17.99
C VAL A 148 -9.54 7.20 -17.71
N THR A 149 -9.07 7.56 -16.52
CA THR A 149 -7.67 7.41 -16.13
C THR A 149 -7.52 6.36 -15.04
N THR A 150 -6.36 5.74 -14.96
CA THR A 150 -6.00 4.88 -13.83
C THR A 150 -4.68 5.32 -13.22
N ALA A 151 -4.56 5.17 -11.90
CA ALA A 151 -3.34 5.43 -11.16
C ALA A 151 -3.17 4.40 -10.04
N ASN A 152 -1.94 4.16 -9.60
CA ASN A 152 -1.70 3.39 -8.38
C ASN A 152 -1.59 4.33 -7.16
N SER A 153 -1.13 5.54 -7.36
CA SER A 153 -0.98 6.58 -6.33
C SER A 153 -1.52 7.92 -6.84
N LEU A 154 -1.73 8.86 -5.91
CA LEU A 154 -2.14 10.24 -6.24
C LEU A 154 -0.94 11.18 -6.45
N ASN A 155 0.23 10.64 -6.75
CA ASN A 155 1.40 11.44 -7.07
C ASN A 155 1.30 12.02 -8.50
N LEU A 156 0.40 12.99 -8.65
CA LEU A 156 0.07 13.65 -9.91
C LEU A 156 0.21 15.17 -9.74
N PRO A 157 0.52 15.92 -10.82
CA PRO A 157 0.46 17.36 -10.80
C PRO A 157 -0.92 17.87 -10.41
N GLN A 158 -0.98 18.88 -9.53
CA GLN A 158 -2.22 19.44 -9.02
C GLN A 158 -3.21 19.83 -10.12
N PRO A 159 -2.81 20.46 -11.26
CA PRO A 159 -3.72 20.80 -12.34
C PRO A 159 -4.46 19.61 -12.97
N LEU A 160 -3.85 18.42 -12.95
CA LEU A 160 -4.52 17.19 -13.39
C LEU A 160 -5.51 16.69 -12.34
N LEU A 161 -5.12 16.71 -11.06
CA LEU A 161 -5.98 16.28 -9.95
C LEU A 161 -7.25 17.12 -9.87
N ASP A 162 -7.16 18.43 -10.08
CA ASP A 162 -8.29 19.35 -10.02
C ASP A 162 -9.37 19.07 -11.11
N ARG A 163 -9.03 18.32 -12.16
CA ARG A 163 -9.93 17.92 -13.24
C ARG A 163 -10.46 16.51 -13.11
N MET A 164 -10.08 15.79 -12.03
CA MET A 164 -10.39 14.38 -11.88
C MET A 164 -11.42 14.12 -10.78
N GLU A 165 -12.41 13.30 -11.10
CA GLU A 165 -13.26 12.63 -10.13
C GLU A 165 -12.56 11.36 -9.66
N ILE A 166 -12.00 11.40 -8.44
CA ILE A 166 -11.17 10.32 -7.90
C ILE A 166 -12.06 9.26 -7.27
N ILE A 167 -12.01 8.04 -7.81
CA ILE A 167 -12.63 6.86 -7.24
C ILE A 167 -11.55 5.92 -6.74
N ARG A 168 -11.49 5.73 -5.43
CA ARG A 168 -10.51 4.84 -4.80
C ARG A 168 -11.00 3.40 -4.82
N LEU A 169 -10.16 2.52 -5.34
CA LEU A 169 -10.31 1.07 -5.25
C LEU A 169 -9.38 0.55 -4.18
N GLU A 170 -9.94 -0.11 -3.21
CA GLU A 170 -9.20 -0.72 -2.10
C GLU A 170 -8.78 -2.15 -2.44
N GLY A 171 -7.93 -2.72 -1.59
CA GLY A 171 -7.56 -4.12 -1.69
C GLY A 171 -8.69 -5.06 -1.31
N TYR A 172 -8.63 -6.31 -1.79
CA TYR A 172 -9.60 -7.35 -1.51
C TYR A 172 -9.27 -8.12 -0.23
N THR A 173 -10.32 -8.50 0.50
CA THR A 173 -10.23 -9.47 1.59
C THR A 173 -9.93 -10.88 1.05
N GLU A 174 -9.58 -11.82 1.92
CA GLU A 174 -9.39 -13.22 1.52
C GLU A 174 -10.66 -13.80 0.90
N ASP A 175 -11.83 -13.57 1.51
CA ASP A 175 -13.12 -14.07 1.02
C ASP A 175 -13.49 -13.46 -0.34
N GLU A 176 -13.25 -12.16 -0.51
CA GLU A 176 -13.44 -11.51 -1.81
C GLU A 176 -12.52 -12.10 -2.89
N LYS A 177 -11.25 -12.38 -2.55
CA LYS A 177 -10.31 -13.03 -3.48
C LYS A 177 -10.74 -14.44 -3.85
N VAL A 178 -11.26 -15.20 -2.88
CA VAL A 178 -11.83 -16.55 -3.13
C VAL A 178 -13.01 -16.46 -4.10
N GLU A 179 -13.94 -15.55 -3.85
CA GLU A 179 -15.11 -15.39 -4.73
C GLU A 179 -14.72 -14.89 -6.14
N ILE A 180 -13.80 -13.94 -6.24
CA ILE A 180 -13.27 -13.47 -7.53
C ILE A 180 -12.58 -14.61 -8.27
N ALA A 181 -11.80 -15.42 -7.59
CA ALA A 181 -11.11 -16.55 -8.19
C ALA A 181 -12.08 -17.60 -8.72
N LYS A 182 -13.11 -17.95 -7.95
CA LYS A 182 -14.14 -18.94 -8.33
C LYS A 182 -14.98 -18.46 -9.52
N ARG A 183 -15.39 -17.18 -9.51
CA ARG A 183 -16.30 -16.63 -10.54
C ARG A 183 -15.61 -16.25 -11.84
N HIS A 184 -14.32 -15.87 -11.78
CA HIS A 184 -13.66 -15.26 -12.93
C HIS A 184 -12.31 -15.87 -13.25
N LEU A 185 -11.40 -16.05 -12.25
CA LEU A 185 -10.01 -16.37 -12.57
C LEU A 185 -9.82 -17.81 -12.98
N ILE A 186 -10.45 -18.76 -12.28
CA ILE A 186 -10.29 -20.21 -12.55
C ILE A 186 -10.82 -20.54 -13.93
N GLU A 187 -12.03 -20.10 -14.28
CA GLU A 187 -12.63 -20.35 -15.58
C GLU A 187 -11.82 -19.73 -16.70
N LYS A 188 -11.41 -18.47 -16.55
CA LYS A 188 -10.50 -17.78 -17.48
C LYS A 188 -9.21 -18.56 -17.73
N GLN A 189 -8.62 -19.16 -16.68
CA GLN A 189 -7.38 -19.92 -16.81
C GLN A 189 -7.61 -21.29 -17.44
N ILE A 190 -8.73 -21.94 -17.18
CA ILE A 190 -9.15 -23.18 -17.84
C ILE A 190 -9.26 -22.97 -19.36
N GLU A 191 -9.96 -21.93 -19.78
CA GLU A 191 -10.12 -21.56 -21.20
C GLU A 191 -8.78 -21.18 -21.84
N ALA A 192 -7.99 -20.30 -21.18
CA ALA A 192 -6.73 -19.82 -21.70
C ALA A 192 -5.68 -20.93 -21.92
N HIS A 193 -5.78 -22.03 -21.16
CA HIS A 193 -4.87 -23.17 -21.27
C HIS A 193 -5.46 -24.34 -22.04
N GLY A 194 -6.69 -24.23 -22.58
CA GLY A 194 -7.33 -25.28 -23.37
C GLY A 194 -7.69 -26.52 -22.56
N LEU A 195 -7.88 -26.39 -21.24
CA LEU A 195 -8.38 -27.46 -20.38
C LEU A 195 -9.86 -27.70 -20.62
N LYS A 196 -10.29 -28.95 -20.64
CA LYS A 196 -11.70 -29.32 -20.77
C LYS A 196 -12.39 -29.22 -19.41
N LYS A 197 -13.71 -29.09 -19.47
CA LYS A 197 -14.52 -29.04 -18.24
C LYS A 197 -14.33 -30.29 -17.40
N GLY A 198 -13.93 -30.12 -16.15
CA GLY A 198 -13.67 -31.22 -15.21
C GLY A 198 -12.25 -31.80 -15.23
N GLU A 199 -11.40 -31.39 -16.17
CA GLU A 199 -9.99 -31.80 -16.18
C GLU A 199 -9.15 -31.11 -15.08
N PHE A 200 -9.55 -29.92 -14.63
CA PHE A 200 -8.90 -29.18 -13.58
C PHE A 200 -9.92 -28.67 -12.55
N VAL A 201 -9.70 -29.02 -11.31
CA VAL A 201 -10.52 -28.57 -10.17
C VAL A 201 -9.58 -28.02 -9.08
N LEU A 202 -9.82 -26.79 -8.67
CA LEU A 202 -9.14 -26.16 -7.53
C LEU A 202 -10.13 -26.05 -6.37
N ARG A 203 -9.93 -26.85 -5.32
CA ARG A 203 -10.80 -26.84 -4.14
C ARG A 203 -10.66 -25.52 -3.39
N GLU A 204 -11.72 -25.08 -2.71
CA GLU A 204 -11.74 -23.81 -1.98
C GLU A 204 -10.73 -23.77 -0.85
N ASP A 205 -10.54 -24.87 -0.11
CA ASP A 205 -9.52 -24.97 0.94
C ASP A 205 -8.11 -24.80 0.37
N ALA A 206 -7.79 -25.44 -0.76
CA ALA A 206 -6.51 -25.25 -1.45
C ALA A 206 -6.35 -23.84 -2.04
N LEU A 207 -7.44 -23.21 -2.51
CA LEU A 207 -7.44 -21.84 -2.98
C LEU A 207 -7.13 -20.85 -1.83
N ARG A 208 -7.69 -21.07 -0.63
CA ARG A 208 -7.38 -20.29 0.55
C ARG A 208 -5.90 -20.43 0.94
N ASP A 209 -5.38 -21.64 0.90
CA ASP A 209 -3.95 -21.88 1.16
C ASP A 209 -3.06 -21.25 0.08
N LEU A 210 -3.50 -21.24 -1.18
CA LEU A 210 -2.79 -20.56 -2.26
C LEU A 210 -2.73 -19.04 -2.01
N ILE A 211 -3.83 -18.44 -1.54
CA ILE A 211 -3.88 -17.03 -1.18
C ILE A 211 -2.94 -16.73 -0.01
N ARG A 212 -3.00 -17.53 1.07
CA ARG A 212 -2.28 -17.31 2.32
C ARG A 212 -0.77 -17.52 2.21
N TYR A 213 -0.36 -18.59 1.53
CA TYR A 213 1.03 -19.04 1.54
C TYR A 213 1.82 -18.73 0.27
N TYR A 214 1.14 -18.35 -0.82
CA TYR A 214 1.80 -18.12 -2.11
C TYR A 214 1.60 -16.72 -2.67
N THR A 215 0.69 -15.92 -2.09
CA THR A 215 0.45 -14.53 -2.54
C THR A 215 0.56 -13.53 -1.37
N ARG A 216 1.05 -12.32 -1.69
CA ARG A 216 1.10 -11.19 -0.75
C ARG A 216 0.83 -9.92 -1.55
N GLU A 217 -0.45 -9.66 -1.81
CA GLU A 217 -0.89 -8.55 -2.65
C GLU A 217 -2.27 -8.05 -2.22
N ALA A 218 -2.56 -6.78 -2.50
CA ALA A 218 -3.89 -6.20 -2.27
C ALA A 218 -4.92 -6.69 -3.29
N GLY A 219 -4.51 -6.82 -4.55
CA GLY A 219 -5.36 -7.32 -5.64
C GLY A 219 -5.31 -8.83 -5.83
N VAL A 220 -5.54 -9.27 -7.07
CA VAL A 220 -5.59 -10.70 -7.47
C VAL A 220 -4.63 -11.05 -8.62
N ARG A 221 -3.69 -10.17 -8.97
CA ARG A 221 -2.80 -10.39 -10.13
C ARG A 221 -1.80 -11.54 -9.92
N THR A 222 -1.24 -11.65 -8.72
CA THR A 222 -0.35 -12.76 -8.36
C THR A 222 -1.13 -14.04 -8.19
N LEU A 223 -2.33 -13.97 -7.59
CA LEU A 223 -3.24 -15.10 -7.48
C LEU A 223 -3.59 -15.67 -8.84
N GLU A 224 -3.92 -14.83 -9.82
CA GLU A 224 -4.19 -15.26 -11.19
C GLU A 224 -2.98 -15.98 -11.81
N ARG A 225 -1.75 -15.48 -11.58
CA ARG A 225 -0.52 -16.11 -12.06
C ARG A 225 -0.26 -17.47 -11.41
N GLU A 226 -0.52 -17.60 -10.12
CA GLU A 226 -0.38 -18.89 -9.41
C GLU A 226 -1.45 -19.88 -9.90
N ILE A 227 -2.71 -19.47 -10.08
CA ILE A 227 -3.76 -20.33 -10.67
C ILE A 227 -3.35 -20.79 -12.07
N ALA A 228 -2.84 -19.87 -12.91
CA ALA A 228 -2.32 -20.22 -14.24
C ALA A 228 -1.17 -21.23 -14.19
N LYS A 229 -0.30 -21.14 -13.18
CA LYS A 229 0.79 -22.10 -12.96
C LYS A 229 0.25 -23.49 -12.58
N LEU A 230 -0.75 -23.55 -11.70
CA LEU A 230 -1.42 -24.80 -11.35
C LEU A 230 -2.07 -25.44 -12.58
N ALA A 231 -2.82 -24.65 -13.37
CA ALA A 231 -3.49 -25.10 -14.59
C ALA A 231 -2.49 -25.66 -15.62
N ARG A 232 -1.36 -24.98 -15.85
CA ARG A 232 -0.31 -25.49 -16.78
C ARG A 232 0.29 -26.80 -16.32
N LYS A 233 0.58 -26.96 -15.04
CA LYS A 233 1.13 -28.21 -14.50
C LYS A 233 0.12 -29.37 -14.56
N ALA A 234 -1.16 -29.06 -14.28
CA ALA A 234 -2.23 -30.02 -14.41
C ALA A 234 -2.38 -30.50 -15.88
N LEU A 235 -2.43 -29.56 -16.83
CA LEU A 235 -2.52 -29.88 -18.24
C LEU A 235 -1.34 -30.76 -18.70
N ARG A 236 -0.12 -30.43 -18.28
CA ARG A 236 1.06 -31.23 -18.60
C ARG A 236 0.92 -32.69 -18.16
N ARG A 237 0.51 -32.93 -16.89
CA ARG A 237 0.34 -34.28 -16.35
C ARG A 237 -0.80 -35.07 -17.05
N ILE A 238 -1.84 -34.35 -17.48
CA ILE A 238 -2.94 -34.96 -18.27
C ILE A 238 -2.42 -35.38 -19.66
N LEU A 239 -1.63 -34.52 -20.33
CA LEU A 239 -1.06 -34.84 -21.63
C LEU A 239 0.02 -35.94 -21.60
N GLU A 240 0.76 -36.05 -20.50
CA GLU A 240 1.71 -37.15 -20.24
C GLU A 240 0.99 -38.48 -19.90
N GLY A 241 -0.35 -38.45 -19.74
CA GLY A 241 -1.16 -39.63 -19.47
C GLY A 241 -1.15 -40.10 -18.03
N GLU A 242 -0.57 -39.32 -17.13
CA GLU A 242 -0.52 -39.67 -15.70
C GLU A 242 -1.91 -39.60 -15.05
N TYR A 243 -2.74 -38.63 -15.47
CA TYR A 243 -4.06 -38.37 -14.90
C TYR A 243 -5.08 -38.06 -16.02
N LYS A 244 -6.34 -38.41 -15.80
CA LYS A 244 -7.48 -37.97 -16.64
C LYS A 244 -8.02 -36.61 -16.22
N SER A 245 -7.92 -36.30 -14.93
CA SER A 245 -8.29 -35.03 -14.31
C SER A 245 -7.40 -34.78 -13.09
N VAL A 246 -7.19 -33.53 -12.76
CA VAL A 246 -6.37 -33.10 -11.61
C VAL A 246 -7.24 -32.29 -10.68
N GLU A 247 -7.37 -32.74 -9.44
CA GLU A 247 -7.97 -32.01 -8.34
C GLU A 247 -6.84 -31.49 -7.42
N ILE A 248 -6.81 -30.18 -7.23
CA ILE A 248 -5.87 -29.53 -6.32
C ILE A 248 -6.50 -29.42 -4.93
N THR A 249 -5.86 -30.04 -3.97
CA THR A 249 -6.21 -30.07 -2.55
C THR A 249 -5.09 -29.44 -1.72
N PRO A 250 -5.29 -29.08 -0.43
CA PRO A 250 -4.21 -28.62 0.44
C PRO A 250 -3.01 -29.57 0.50
N ASP A 251 -3.27 -30.88 0.49
CA ASP A 251 -2.24 -31.92 0.62
C ASP A 251 -1.29 -31.96 -0.60
N ASN A 252 -1.82 -31.76 -1.81
CA ASN A 252 -1.01 -31.82 -3.03
C ASN A 252 -0.63 -30.44 -3.58
N LEU A 253 -1.11 -29.35 -2.97
CA LEU A 253 -0.88 -27.98 -3.45
C LEU A 253 0.62 -27.69 -3.66
N ALA A 254 1.48 -28.14 -2.76
CA ALA A 254 2.92 -27.91 -2.83
C ALA A 254 3.58 -28.57 -4.05
N GLU A 255 3.04 -29.67 -4.57
CA GLU A 255 3.57 -30.33 -5.80
C GLU A 255 3.37 -29.43 -7.03
N TYR A 256 2.26 -28.69 -7.06
CA TYR A 256 1.90 -27.82 -8.16
C TYR A 256 2.38 -26.38 -7.96
N ALA A 257 2.21 -25.80 -6.78
CA ALA A 257 2.59 -24.43 -6.47
C ALA A 257 4.08 -24.29 -6.14
N GLY A 258 4.73 -25.35 -5.64
CA GLY A 258 6.10 -25.35 -5.13
C GLY A 258 6.15 -25.04 -3.64
N VAL A 259 7.32 -24.65 -3.15
CA VAL A 259 7.53 -24.30 -1.73
C VAL A 259 6.70 -23.06 -1.37
N GLN A 260 6.12 -23.08 -0.17
CA GLN A 260 5.42 -21.94 0.39
C GLN A 260 6.33 -20.71 0.43
N LYS A 261 5.83 -19.58 -0.06
CA LYS A 261 6.60 -18.33 -0.14
C LYS A 261 6.47 -17.48 1.11
N TYR A 262 5.34 -17.58 1.77
CA TYR A 262 4.97 -16.76 2.92
C TYR A 262 4.53 -17.65 4.08
N ARG A 263 4.79 -17.21 5.30
CA ARG A 263 4.21 -17.80 6.50
C ARG A 263 2.96 -17.03 6.88
N HIS A 264 1.89 -17.72 7.20
CA HIS A 264 0.64 -17.13 7.67
C HIS A 264 0.53 -17.30 9.19
N GLY A 265 0.13 -16.24 9.90
CA GLY A 265 -0.04 -16.32 11.35
C GLY A 265 1.24 -16.26 12.17
N VAL A 266 2.34 -15.77 11.61
CA VAL A 266 3.58 -15.55 12.36
C VAL A 266 3.63 -14.09 12.83
N GLY A 267 2.85 -13.80 13.89
CA GLY A 267 3.28 -12.84 14.88
C GLY A 267 4.44 -13.47 15.68
N GLU A 268 5.17 -12.69 16.45
CA GLU A 268 6.18 -13.18 17.37
C GLU A 268 5.63 -14.38 18.18
N GLU A 269 6.40 -15.45 18.35
CA GLU A 269 5.94 -16.65 19.06
C GLU A 269 5.77 -16.39 20.57
N GLU A 270 6.46 -15.36 21.09
CA GLU A 270 6.46 -14.98 22.51
C GLU A 270 6.39 -13.45 22.68
N ASN A 271 5.95 -13.00 23.86
CA ASN A 271 6.03 -11.60 24.24
C ASN A 271 7.51 -11.21 24.43
N GLN A 272 7.97 -10.18 23.75
CA GLN A 272 9.38 -9.79 23.74
C GLN A 272 9.57 -8.35 24.24
N VAL A 273 10.71 -8.12 24.89
CA VAL A 273 11.13 -6.78 25.29
C VAL A 273 11.69 -6.04 24.07
N GLY A 274 11.17 -4.86 23.81
CA GLY A 274 11.66 -4.00 22.73
C GLY A 274 11.24 -4.41 21.31
N ALA A 275 10.41 -5.45 21.14
CA ALA A 275 9.87 -5.88 19.87
C ALA A 275 8.38 -5.54 19.77
N VAL A 276 7.99 -4.78 18.77
CA VAL A 276 6.62 -4.28 18.57
C VAL A 276 6.15 -4.58 17.15
N THR A 277 4.90 -5.00 17.02
CA THR A 277 4.25 -5.13 15.73
C THR A 277 3.52 -3.83 15.38
N GLY A 278 4.04 -3.10 14.41
CA GLY A 278 3.37 -1.99 13.77
C GLY A 278 2.60 -2.41 12.52
N LEU A 279 1.83 -1.49 11.96
CA LEU A 279 1.06 -1.68 10.73
C LEU A 279 1.48 -0.64 9.70
N ALA A 280 1.97 -1.09 8.55
CA ALA A 280 2.36 -0.26 7.42
C ALA A 280 1.35 -0.40 6.28
N TRP A 281 1.24 0.66 5.48
CA TRP A 281 0.55 0.64 4.20
C TRP A 281 1.59 0.80 3.09
N THR A 282 1.45 0.01 2.03
CA THR A 282 2.30 0.04 0.84
C THR A 282 1.43 0.05 -0.42
N GLU A 283 2.01 0.36 -1.56
CA GLU A 283 1.29 0.31 -2.87
C GLU A 283 0.71 -1.09 -3.19
N VAL A 284 1.24 -2.13 -2.57
CA VAL A 284 0.77 -3.51 -2.76
C VAL A 284 -0.20 -3.97 -1.67
N GLY A 285 -0.49 -3.12 -0.68
CA GLY A 285 -1.43 -3.37 0.42
C GLY A 285 -0.83 -3.14 1.79
N GLY A 286 -1.52 -3.59 2.83
CA GLY A 286 -1.04 -3.51 4.21
C GLY A 286 -0.03 -4.61 4.53
N GLU A 287 0.92 -4.28 5.41
CA GLU A 287 1.96 -5.19 5.90
C GLU A 287 2.17 -5.03 7.40
N LEU A 288 2.58 -6.13 8.07
CA LEU A 288 3.10 -6.05 9.42
C LEU A 288 4.50 -5.44 9.38
N LEU A 289 4.77 -4.53 10.31
CA LEU A 289 6.05 -3.86 10.45
C LEU A 289 6.63 -4.19 11.81
N THR A 290 7.64 -5.02 11.85
CA THR A 290 8.37 -5.27 13.10
C THR A 290 9.24 -4.06 13.43
N ILE A 291 9.17 -3.60 14.67
CA ILE A 291 9.99 -2.51 15.21
C ILE A 291 10.76 -3.09 16.38
N GLU A 292 12.06 -3.14 16.27
CA GLU A 292 12.95 -3.64 17.32
C GLU A 292 13.73 -2.49 17.95
N SER A 293 13.85 -2.51 19.27
CA SER A 293 14.66 -1.56 20.03
C SER A 293 15.54 -2.32 20.99
N VAL A 294 16.81 -1.93 21.06
CA VAL A 294 17.76 -2.44 22.04
C VAL A 294 18.60 -1.30 22.59
N THR A 295 19.15 -1.50 23.81
CA THR A 295 20.11 -0.56 24.40
C THR A 295 21.48 -1.17 24.45
N VAL A 296 22.49 -0.36 24.15
CA VAL A 296 23.90 -0.71 24.32
C VAL A 296 24.60 0.35 25.16
N SER A 297 25.73 0.01 25.79
CA SER A 297 26.52 1.02 26.50
C SER A 297 26.98 2.10 25.55
N GLY A 298 26.80 3.37 25.91
CA GLY A 298 27.06 4.49 25.01
C GLY A 298 26.99 5.86 25.70
N LYS A 299 26.76 6.89 24.90
CA LYS A 299 26.70 8.30 25.33
C LYS A 299 25.34 8.96 25.06
N GLY A 300 24.29 8.17 24.90
CA GLY A 300 22.92 8.68 24.65
C GLY A 300 22.61 8.90 23.18
N GLN A 301 23.35 8.27 22.27
CA GLN A 301 23.08 8.37 20.84
C GLN A 301 21.93 7.47 20.44
N ILE A 302 21.17 7.91 19.43
CA ILE A 302 20.21 7.06 18.75
C ILE A 302 20.81 6.55 17.44
N LYS A 303 20.69 5.25 17.21
CA LYS A 303 21.08 4.60 15.95
C LYS A 303 19.83 4.02 15.30
N THR A 304 19.73 4.22 14.01
CA THR A 304 18.59 3.72 13.22
C THR A 304 19.09 2.88 12.06
N THR A 305 18.43 1.76 11.80
CA THR A 305 18.71 0.89 10.64
C THR A 305 17.41 0.35 10.04
N GLY A 306 17.41 -0.01 8.75
CA GLY A 306 16.24 -0.56 8.05
C GLY A 306 15.82 0.20 6.79
N LYS A 307 16.71 1.00 6.17
CA LYS A 307 16.39 1.88 5.02
C LYS A 307 15.21 2.81 5.29
N LEU A 308 15.35 3.60 6.33
CA LEU A 308 14.33 4.54 6.78
C LEU A 308 14.41 5.84 5.98
N GLY A 309 13.25 6.33 5.53
CA GLY A 309 13.11 7.65 4.93
C GLY A 309 13.13 8.77 5.96
N ASP A 310 13.10 10.02 5.48
CA ASP A 310 13.25 11.20 6.33
C ASP A 310 12.09 11.34 7.32
N VAL A 311 10.84 11.09 6.89
CA VAL A 311 9.66 11.18 7.76
C VAL A 311 9.70 10.15 8.90
N MET A 312 10.17 8.93 8.60
CA MET A 312 10.36 7.89 9.62
C MET A 312 11.44 8.29 10.63
N ASN A 313 12.55 8.86 10.18
CA ASN A 313 13.62 9.34 11.06
C ASN A 313 13.14 10.49 11.96
N GLU A 314 12.35 11.43 11.44
CA GLU A 314 11.71 12.47 12.25
C GLU A 314 10.74 11.89 13.28
N SER A 315 9.93 10.88 12.91
CA SER A 315 9.05 10.18 13.83
C SER A 315 9.81 9.51 14.97
N ILE A 316 10.97 8.91 14.69
CA ILE A 316 11.86 8.34 15.73
C ILE A 316 12.38 9.42 16.68
N GLN A 317 12.80 10.58 16.17
CA GLN A 317 13.28 11.70 17.00
C GLN A 317 12.16 12.26 17.89
N THR A 318 10.96 12.38 17.34
CA THR A 318 9.75 12.81 18.08
C THR A 318 9.41 11.84 19.20
N ALA A 319 9.40 10.54 18.90
CA ALA A 319 9.15 9.48 19.87
C ALA A 319 10.17 9.50 21.01
N LEU A 320 11.48 9.61 20.68
CA LEU A 320 12.53 9.68 21.67
C LEU A 320 12.41 10.94 22.56
N SER A 321 12.12 12.09 21.96
CA SER A 321 11.96 13.35 22.70
C SER A 321 10.78 13.27 23.67
N PHE A 322 9.66 12.67 23.24
CA PHE A 322 8.50 12.43 24.08
C PHE A 322 8.84 11.52 25.26
N VAL A 323 9.51 10.39 25.02
CA VAL A 323 9.88 9.45 26.11
C VAL A 323 10.86 10.09 27.07
N LYS A 324 11.86 10.83 26.59
CA LYS A 324 12.82 11.57 27.44
C LYS A 324 12.11 12.57 28.36
N ALA A 325 11.18 13.34 27.81
CA ALA A 325 10.46 14.37 28.57
C ALA A 325 9.57 13.76 29.68
N ARG A 326 9.15 12.49 29.54
CA ARG A 326 8.26 11.81 30.48
C ARG A 326 8.90 10.58 31.15
N ALA A 327 10.22 10.44 31.07
CA ALA A 327 10.93 9.26 31.56
C ALA A 327 10.57 8.85 32.99
N PRO A 328 10.52 9.75 34.00
CA PRO A 328 10.14 9.36 35.36
C PRO A 328 8.74 8.78 35.46
N SER A 329 7.78 9.30 34.68
CA SER A 329 6.41 8.79 34.68
C SER A 329 6.29 7.38 34.10
N TYR A 330 7.27 6.94 33.36
CA TYR A 330 7.38 5.58 32.81
C TYR A 330 8.35 4.69 33.59
N GLY A 331 8.80 5.11 34.78
CA GLY A 331 9.76 4.34 35.56
C GLY A 331 11.20 4.36 35.03
N ILE A 332 11.50 5.26 34.09
CA ILE A 332 12.79 5.35 33.42
C ILE A 332 13.61 6.45 34.09
N LYS A 333 14.81 6.10 34.54
CA LYS A 333 15.77 7.09 35.11
C LYS A 333 16.32 7.96 33.98
N PRO A 334 16.24 9.29 34.03
CA PRO A 334 16.79 10.20 33.02
C PRO A 334 18.26 9.98 32.71
N SER A 335 19.05 9.54 33.70
CA SER A 335 20.48 9.19 33.52
C SER A 335 20.72 8.05 32.53
N PHE A 336 19.72 7.24 32.18
CA PHE A 336 19.83 6.23 31.13
C PHE A 336 20.21 6.85 29.80
N PHE A 337 19.59 7.97 29.45
CA PHE A 337 19.78 8.63 28.16
C PHE A 337 21.17 9.25 27.97
N SER A 338 21.98 9.36 29.04
CA SER A 338 23.40 9.81 28.96
C SER A 338 24.41 8.66 28.96
N ARG A 339 23.96 7.43 29.30
CA ARG A 339 24.85 6.25 29.50
C ARG A 339 24.58 5.09 28.56
N LYS A 340 23.45 5.13 27.84
CA LYS A 340 23.02 4.08 26.92
C LYS A 340 22.67 4.68 25.58
N ASP A 341 23.21 4.09 24.52
CA ASP A 341 22.72 4.33 23.16
C ASP A 341 21.48 3.46 22.93
N ILE A 342 20.51 3.99 22.20
CA ILE A 342 19.32 3.25 21.78
C ILE A 342 19.47 2.95 20.30
N HIS A 343 19.34 1.68 19.93
CA HIS A 343 19.33 1.27 18.53
C HIS A 343 17.93 0.79 18.16
N ILE A 344 17.34 1.45 17.17
CA ILE A 344 16.04 1.09 16.59
C ILE A 344 16.29 0.48 15.22
N HIS A 345 15.76 -0.70 15.03
CA HIS A 345 15.85 -1.47 13.79
C HIS A 345 14.48 -1.82 13.27
N LEU A 346 14.25 -1.57 11.99
CA LEU A 346 13.08 -2.05 11.26
C LEU A 346 13.56 -3.07 10.22
N PRO A 347 13.39 -4.37 10.46
CA PRO A 347 13.85 -5.45 9.59
C PRO A 347 13.34 -5.32 8.14
N GLU A 348 13.83 -6.20 7.26
CA GLU A 348 13.54 -6.20 5.81
C GLU A 348 14.09 -4.96 5.08
N GLY A 349 15.39 -4.68 5.24
CA GLY A 349 16.09 -3.54 4.63
C GLY A 349 16.09 -3.50 3.09
N ALA A 350 15.53 -4.51 2.40
CA ALA A 350 15.34 -4.49 0.96
C ALA A 350 14.22 -3.53 0.53
N VAL A 351 13.23 -3.28 1.40
CA VAL A 351 12.08 -2.41 1.15
C VAL A 351 12.29 -1.09 1.91
N PRO A 352 12.33 0.06 1.21
CA PRO A 352 12.36 1.37 1.87
C PRO A 352 11.09 1.57 2.72
N LYS A 353 11.28 2.13 3.92
CA LYS A 353 10.19 2.41 4.86
C LYS A 353 10.17 3.89 5.17
N ASP A 354 9.04 4.51 4.96
CA ASP A 354 8.84 5.92 5.29
C ASP A 354 7.40 6.16 5.75
N GLY A 355 7.21 7.22 6.54
CA GLY A 355 5.93 7.66 7.04
C GLY A 355 5.84 7.76 8.55
N PRO A 356 4.92 8.60 9.08
CA PRO A 356 4.84 8.91 10.51
C PRO A 356 4.04 7.87 11.31
N SER A 357 3.30 6.96 10.66
CA SER A 357 2.34 6.07 11.31
C SER A 357 2.93 4.98 12.21
N ALA A 358 4.26 4.83 12.25
CA ALA A 358 4.98 3.95 13.15
C ALA A 358 5.26 4.58 14.53
N GLY A 359 4.95 5.86 14.74
CA GLY A 359 5.30 6.62 15.94
C GLY A 359 4.90 5.95 17.24
N VAL A 360 3.65 5.47 17.36
CA VAL A 360 3.18 4.75 18.57
C VAL A 360 3.97 3.47 18.82
N GLY A 361 4.30 2.71 17.78
CA GLY A 361 5.10 1.50 17.88
C GLY A 361 6.53 1.80 18.33
N ILE A 362 7.13 2.87 17.81
CA ILE A 362 8.48 3.31 18.18
C ILE A 362 8.53 3.72 19.66
N VAL A 363 7.56 4.52 20.14
CA VAL A 363 7.46 4.87 21.56
C VAL A 363 7.33 3.63 22.42
N THR A 364 6.45 2.70 22.06
CA THR A 364 6.22 1.46 22.80
C THR A 364 7.49 0.60 22.84
N ALA A 365 8.22 0.48 21.73
CA ALA A 365 9.49 -0.24 21.68
C ALA A 365 10.56 0.37 22.59
N ILE A 366 10.71 1.70 22.58
CA ILE A 366 11.64 2.41 23.43
C ILE A 366 11.28 2.23 24.91
N VAL A 367 10.02 2.42 25.29
CA VAL A 367 9.57 2.27 26.68
C VAL A 367 9.77 0.82 27.14
N SER A 368 9.33 -0.16 26.34
CA SER A 368 9.55 -1.58 26.64
C SER A 368 11.03 -1.91 26.89
N THR A 369 11.91 -1.45 26.00
CA THR A 369 13.37 -1.67 26.12
C THR A 369 13.96 -1.06 27.39
N LEU A 370 13.52 0.15 27.75
CA LEU A 370 14.08 0.89 28.88
C LEU A 370 13.51 0.41 30.24
N THR A 371 12.30 -0.11 30.24
CA THR A 371 11.64 -0.66 31.46
C THR A 371 11.88 -2.16 31.64
N GLY A 372 12.23 -2.86 30.56
CA GLY A 372 12.33 -4.32 30.54
C GLY A 372 10.98 -5.04 30.52
N ILE A 373 9.86 -4.32 30.30
CA ILE A 373 8.52 -4.88 30.24
C ILE A 373 8.25 -5.40 28.81
N PRO A 374 7.91 -6.69 28.63
CA PRO A 374 7.63 -7.24 27.32
C PRO A 374 6.38 -6.63 26.66
N VAL A 375 6.39 -6.57 25.34
CA VAL A 375 5.23 -6.19 24.53
C VAL A 375 4.41 -7.43 24.19
N ARG A 376 3.10 -7.30 24.22
CA ARG A 376 2.17 -8.38 23.86
C ARG A 376 2.27 -8.70 22.37
N ARG A 377 2.52 -9.97 22.05
CA ARG A 377 2.68 -10.48 20.68
C ARG A 377 1.41 -10.41 19.83
N ASP A 378 0.24 -10.45 20.48
CA ASP A 378 -1.07 -10.46 19.85
C ASP A 378 -1.61 -9.06 19.54
N VAL A 379 -0.84 -8.01 19.86
CA VAL A 379 -1.19 -6.61 19.66
C VAL A 379 -0.39 -6.02 18.52
N ALA A 380 -1.08 -5.38 17.58
CA ALA A 380 -0.47 -4.49 16.60
C ALA A 380 -0.98 -3.06 16.77
N MET A 381 -0.20 -2.09 16.32
CA MET A 381 -0.54 -0.68 16.50
C MET A 381 -0.14 0.18 15.31
N THR A 382 -0.83 1.29 15.15
CA THR A 382 -0.52 2.32 14.17
C THR A 382 -0.95 3.68 14.68
N GLY A 383 -0.19 4.72 14.39
CA GLY A 383 -0.48 6.09 14.77
C GLY A 383 0.75 6.98 14.73
N GLU A 384 0.58 8.22 14.32
CA GLU A 384 1.60 9.25 14.45
C GLU A 384 1.55 9.84 15.87
N VAL A 385 2.71 10.12 16.45
CA VAL A 385 2.82 10.64 17.81
C VAL A 385 3.35 12.06 17.80
N THR A 386 2.68 12.95 18.55
CA THR A 386 3.17 14.31 18.79
C THR A 386 4.11 14.36 20.00
N LEU A 387 4.90 15.44 20.12
CA LEU A 387 5.75 15.70 21.31
C LEU A 387 4.99 15.73 22.65
N ARG A 388 3.66 15.81 22.61
CA ARG A 388 2.79 15.77 23.78
C ARG A 388 2.09 14.43 24.00
N GLY A 389 2.41 13.42 23.18
CA GLY A 389 1.84 12.08 23.29
C GLY A 389 0.46 11.89 22.68
N ARG A 390 -0.10 12.91 22.01
CA ARG A 390 -1.35 12.73 21.24
C ARG A 390 -1.09 11.84 20.03
N ILE A 391 -2.08 11.03 19.71
CA ILE A 391 -2.03 10.13 18.55
C ILE A 391 -2.84 10.78 17.43
N LEU A 392 -2.21 10.98 16.29
CA LEU A 392 -2.82 11.58 15.08
C LEU A 392 -3.32 10.51 14.13
N PRO A 393 -4.34 10.81 13.30
CA PRO A 393 -4.94 9.87 12.37
C PRO A 393 -3.97 9.44 11.27
N ILE A 394 -4.24 8.26 10.70
CA ILE A 394 -3.43 7.63 9.66
C ILE A 394 -4.28 7.28 8.45
N GLY A 395 -3.62 7.03 7.32
CA GLY A 395 -4.25 6.50 6.12
C GLY A 395 -4.14 4.99 5.99
N GLY A 396 -4.97 4.40 5.11
CA GLY A 396 -4.90 2.98 4.75
C GLY A 396 -5.34 2.04 5.90
N LEU A 397 -6.33 2.45 6.70
CA LEU A 397 -6.77 1.65 7.86
C LEU A 397 -7.25 0.26 7.45
N LYS A 398 -8.02 0.11 6.39
CA LYS A 398 -8.55 -1.18 5.91
C LYS A 398 -7.41 -2.13 5.57
N GLU A 399 -6.44 -1.69 4.79
CA GLU A 399 -5.28 -2.49 4.40
C GLU A 399 -4.45 -2.90 5.62
N LYS A 400 -4.30 -2.02 6.58
CA LYS A 400 -3.60 -2.29 7.84
C LYS A 400 -4.31 -3.35 8.68
N LEU A 401 -5.64 -3.28 8.81
CA LEU A 401 -6.44 -4.29 9.51
C LEU A 401 -6.40 -5.64 8.79
N LEU A 402 -6.43 -5.64 7.46
CA LEU A 402 -6.23 -6.86 6.66
C LEU A 402 -4.86 -7.49 6.89
N ALA A 403 -3.82 -6.67 7.01
CA ALA A 403 -2.48 -7.17 7.35
C ALA A 403 -2.43 -7.77 8.75
N ALA A 404 -3.08 -7.13 9.73
CA ALA A 404 -3.18 -7.64 11.09
C ALA A 404 -3.87 -9.01 11.13
N LEU A 405 -5.00 -9.19 10.45
CA LEU A 405 -5.70 -10.47 10.33
C LEU A 405 -4.82 -11.55 9.72
N ARG A 406 -4.18 -11.24 8.59
CA ARG A 406 -3.26 -12.20 7.92
C ARG A 406 -2.08 -12.60 8.80
N GLY A 407 -1.61 -11.68 9.64
CA GLY A 407 -0.52 -11.90 10.59
C GLY A 407 -0.93 -12.60 11.87
N GLY A 408 -2.20 -12.97 12.06
CA GLY A 408 -2.68 -13.63 13.27
C GLY A 408 -2.79 -12.70 14.50
N ILE A 409 -2.79 -11.39 14.27
CA ILE A 409 -3.03 -10.38 15.33
C ILE A 409 -4.49 -10.46 15.76
N THR A 410 -4.73 -10.34 17.06
CA THR A 410 -6.09 -10.34 17.63
C THR A 410 -6.54 -8.97 18.11
N THR A 411 -5.61 -8.10 18.47
CA THR A 411 -5.89 -6.75 18.99
C THR A 411 -5.16 -5.70 18.16
N VAL A 412 -5.88 -4.68 17.72
CA VAL A 412 -5.29 -3.57 16.95
C VAL A 412 -5.60 -2.24 17.63
N LEU A 413 -4.54 -1.48 17.92
CA LEU A 413 -4.62 -0.14 18.49
C LEU A 413 -4.55 0.88 17.35
N ILE A 414 -5.59 1.72 17.22
CA ILE A 414 -5.72 2.70 16.16
C ILE A 414 -5.90 4.12 16.74
N PRO A 415 -5.60 5.18 15.99
CA PRO A 415 -5.94 6.54 16.42
C PRO A 415 -7.45 6.70 16.59
N ALA A 416 -7.90 7.40 17.64
CA ALA A 416 -9.32 7.62 17.89
C ALA A 416 -10.02 8.36 16.73
N ASP A 417 -9.31 9.27 16.05
CA ASP A 417 -9.84 10.01 14.90
C ASP A 417 -10.09 9.10 13.66
N ASN A 418 -9.55 7.86 13.64
CA ASN A 418 -9.85 6.86 12.62
C ASN A 418 -11.04 5.94 12.97
N GLU A 419 -11.68 6.10 14.13
CA GLU A 419 -12.86 5.30 14.48
C GLU A 419 -14.00 5.48 13.46
N LYS A 420 -14.15 6.69 12.91
CA LYS A 420 -15.09 6.99 11.83
C LYS A 420 -14.87 6.16 10.56
N ASP A 421 -13.61 5.77 10.28
CA ASP A 421 -13.26 5.03 9.08
C ASP A 421 -13.69 3.54 9.18
N LEU A 422 -13.95 3.05 10.41
CA LEU A 422 -14.42 1.68 10.65
C LEU A 422 -15.79 1.39 10.01
N VAL A 423 -16.61 2.41 9.82
CA VAL A 423 -17.93 2.28 9.15
C VAL A 423 -17.77 1.83 7.70
N GLU A 424 -16.64 2.14 7.08
CA GLU A 424 -16.36 1.77 5.70
C GLU A 424 -15.72 0.38 5.56
N ILE A 425 -15.28 -0.22 6.67
CA ILE A 425 -14.57 -1.50 6.69
C ILE A 425 -15.58 -2.65 6.81
N PRO A 426 -15.49 -3.68 5.96
CA PRO A 426 -16.40 -4.81 6.00
C PRO A 426 -16.45 -5.50 7.38
N GLU A 427 -17.65 -5.89 7.79
CA GLU A 427 -17.89 -6.49 9.11
C GLU A 427 -17.11 -7.79 9.34
N ASN A 428 -16.84 -8.55 8.28
CA ASN A 428 -16.01 -9.75 8.34
C ASN A 428 -14.54 -9.48 8.72
N ILE A 429 -14.08 -8.24 8.68
CA ILE A 429 -12.76 -7.82 9.17
C ILE A 429 -12.88 -7.34 10.61
N THR A 430 -13.81 -6.41 10.87
CA THR A 430 -13.94 -5.78 12.18
C THR A 430 -14.40 -6.73 13.26
N SER A 431 -15.22 -7.75 12.93
CA SER A 431 -15.68 -8.78 13.87
C SER A 431 -14.60 -9.76 14.32
N GLN A 432 -13.51 -9.88 13.57
CA GLN A 432 -12.41 -10.82 13.88
C GLN A 432 -11.27 -10.16 14.68
N LEU A 433 -11.31 -8.84 14.86
CA LEU A 433 -10.27 -8.06 15.54
C LEU A 433 -10.88 -7.29 16.72
N LYS A 434 -10.18 -7.29 17.85
CA LYS A 434 -10.44 -6.31 18.91
C LYS A 434 -9.77 -4.99 18.53
N ILE A 435 -10.54 -4.06 17.98
CA ILE A 435 -10.05 -2.74 17.55
C ILE A 435 -10.27 -1.76 18.67
N ILE A 436 -9.20 -1.08 19.12
CA ILE A 436 -9.27 -0.13 20.24
C ILE A 436 -8.78 1.23 19.78
N PRO A 437 -9.70 2.23 19.74
CA PRO A 437 -9.33 3.62 19.44
C PRO A 437 -8.55 4.24 20.60
N MET A 438 -7.43 4.91 20.33
CA MET A 438 -6.51 5.51 21.29
C MET A 438 -6.31 7.01 21.02
N LYS A 439 -6.35 7.84 22.04
CA LYS A 439 -6.10 9.29 21.97
C LYS A 439 -4.70 9.67 22.38
N HIS A 440 -4.12 8.90 23.29
CA HIS A 440 -2.83 9.20 23.91
C HIS A 440 -1.95 7.96 24.01
N VAL A 441 -0.64 8.16 23.96
CA VAL A 441 0.37 7.09 24.08
C VAL A 441 0.23 6.29 25.38
N ASP A 442 -0.14 6.92 26.49
CA ASP A 442 -0.32 6.23 27.77
C ASP A 442 -1.39 5.12 27.70
N GLU A 443 -2.44 5.31 26.88
CA GLU A 443 -3.47 4.29 26.64
C GLU A 443 -2.89 3.12 25.83
N VAL A 444 -2.01 3.42 24.85
CA VAL A 444 -1.33 2.40 24.05
C VAL A 444 -0.41 1.55 24.92
N LEU A 445 0.40 2.18 25.76
CA LEU A 445 1.31 1.47 26.68
C LEU A 445 0.55 0.56 27.65
N ALA A 446 -0.60 1.00 28.17
CA ALA A 446 -1.43 0.21 29.07
C ALA A 446 -2.01 -1.06 28.43
N GLU A 447 -2.30 -1.03 27.11
CA GLU A 447 -2.84 -2.17 26.37
C GLU A 447 -1.76 -3.04 25.73
N ALA A 448 -0.64 -2.44 25.30
CA ALA A 448 0.40 -3.14 24.55
C ALA A 448 1.42 -3.84 25.43
N LEU A 449 1.72 -3.33 26.62
CA LEU A 449 2.68 -3.92 27.53
C LEU A 449 2.03 -5.01 28.38
N THR A 450 2.81 -6.03 28.76
CA THR A 450 2.34 -7.13 29.62
C THR A 450 2.07 -6.70 31.05
N GLU A 451 2.74 -5.65 31.50
CA GLU A 451 2.63 -5.07 32.83
C GLU A 451 2.52 -3.55 32.75
N LYS A 452 1.93 -2.92 33.75
CA LYS A 452 1.86 -1.47 33.81
C LYS A 452 3.22 -0.87 34.16
N VAL A 453 3.53 0.26 33.50
CA VAL A 453 4.68 1.07 33.89
C VAL A 453 4.42 1.72 35.22
N GLU A 454 5.37 1.65 36.13
CA GLU A 454 5.28 2.28 37.46
C GLU A 454 6.14 3.56 37.47
N PRO A 455 5.57 4.73 37.76
CA PRO A 455 6.32 5.97 37.90
C PRO A 455 7.37 5.89 39.01
N ILE A 456 8.46 6.60 38.79
CA ILE A 456 9.49 6.81 39.83
C ILE A 456 9.54 8.28 40.23
N GLU A 457 9.88 8.52 41.52
CA GLU A 457 10.25 9.87 41.94
C GLU A 457 11.67 10.15 41.45
N TRP A 458 11.85 11.32 40.83
CA TRP A 458 13.15 11.78 40.34
C TRP A 458 13.30 13.27 40.65
N SER A 459 14.35 13.64 41.39
CA SER A 459 14.59 14.98 41.83
C SER A 459 15.88 15.58 41.17
N ASP A 460 16.01 16.88 41.20
CA ASP A 460 17.22 17.57 40.74
C ASP A 460 18.49 17.09 41.48
N ALA A 461 18.33 16.66 42.76
CA ALA A 461 19.42 16.07 43.52
C ALA A 461 19.89 14.71 42.93
N ASP A 462 18.94 13.88 42.43
CA ASP A 462 19.27 12.61 41.78
C ASP A 462 19.95 12.86 40.44
N GLU A 463 19.56 13.90 39.72
CA GLU A 463 20.18 14.30 38.47
C GLU A 463 21.63 14.74 38.68
N LEU A 464 21.90 15.61 39.67
CA LEU A 464 23.24 16.04 40.07
C LEU A 464 24.12 14.86 40.53
N ALA A 465 23.55 13.95 41.35
CA ALA A 465 24.28 12.75 41.80
C ALA A 465 24.63 11.81 40.62
N SER A 466 23.75 11.72 39.61
CA SER A 466 24.00 10.92 38.43
C SER A 466 25.13 11.46 37.56
N HIS A 467 25.29 12.77 37.49
CA HIS A 467 26.42 13.43 36.79
C HIS A 467 27.75 13.31 37.55
N ALA A 468 27.74 13.33 38.90
CA ALA A 468 28.92 13.21 39.72
C ALA A 468 29.58 11.81 39.69
N THR A 469 28.82 10.75 39.35
CA THR A 469 29.33 9.38 39.26
C THR A 469 29.83 8.99 37.84
N ALA A 470 29.95 9.93 36.92
CA ALA A 470 30.60 9.69 35.64
C ALA A 470 32.11 9.59 35.88
N PRO A 471 32.83 8.55 35.44
CA PRO A 471 34.27 8.46 35.60
C PRO A 471 34.91 9.64 34.82
N VAL A 472 35.61 10.49 35.56
CA VAL A 472 36.52 11.47 34.97
C VAL A 472 37.61 10.66 34.28
N THR A 473 37.59 10.57 32.97
CA THR A 473 38.77 10.14 32.23
C THR A 473 39.78 11.25 32.30
N ASP A 474 40.71 11.13 33.26
CA ASP A 474 41.92 11.97 33.30
C ASP A 474 42.68 11.73 31.98
N ASP A 475 42.53 12.64 31.08
CA ASP A 475 43.36 12.74 29.89
C ASP A 475 44.62 13.53 30.27
N THR A 476 45.40 12.94 31.20
CA THR A 476 46.75 13.41 31.45
C THR A 476 47.64 12.93 30.33
N GLY A 477 47.72 13.79 29.30
CA GLY A 477 48.68 13.64 28.23
C GLY A 477 50.11 13.48 28.75
N SER A 478 50.62 12.27 28.68
CA SER A 478 52.06 12.02 28.73
C SER A 478 52.67 12.38 27.38
N ALA A 479 53.16 13.61 27.27
CA ALA A 479 54.11 13.96 26.24
C ALA A 479 55.45 13.24 26.56
N ALA A 480 55.72 12.13 25.94
CA ALA A 480 57.04 11.54 25.87
C ALA A 480 57.64 11.82 24.49
N ARG A 481 58.66 12.68 24.47
CA ARG A 481 59.62 12.85 23.37
C ARG A 481 60.43 11.57 23.18
N HIS A 482 60.46 11.05 21.97
CA HIS A 482 61.73 10.69 21.28
C HIS A 482 61.43 10.48 19.79
#